data_4f346dec85af25370b7f4e87a6b7db7e
#
_entry.id   4f346dec85af25370b7f4e87a6b7db7e
#
_cell.length_a   1.000
_cell.length_b   1.000
_cell.length_c   1.000
_cell.angle_alpha   90.00
_cell.angle_beta   90.00
_cell.angle_gamma   90.00
#
_symmetry.space_group_name_H-M   'P 1'
#
loop_
_entity.id
_entity.type
_entity.pdbx_description
1 polymer ?
#
loop_
_entity_poly.entity_id
_entity_poly.type
_entity_poly.pdbx_seq_one_letter_code
_entity_poly.pdbx_strand_id
1 'polypeptide(L)'
;IEEQKEAETRKITYQNKIQKAQFFQSELEKLKIDFNRMSASSASPQKRGYEFEQFLNSLFNLFDLDPKCSYKISGEQIDGAFTHDNQDYLIEAKWEAKAMPKSALHAFSGKVKDKLTTTLGLFISISGFADECIRRENSNIILMDYQDIIMVIENRIDLKQLIYLKRQHASQTGIILYHPAC
;
A
#
# COMPACT_ATOMS: atom_id res chain seq x y z
N ILE A 1 20.64 25.90 -35.39
CA ILE A 1 19.19 25.59 -35.37
C ILE A 1 18.93 24.27 -34.58
N GLU A 2 19.74 23.24 -34.73
CA GLU A 2 19.61 21.95 -34.06
C GLU A 2 19.96 22.02 -32.55
N GLU A 3 21.08 22.67 -32.22
CA GLU A 3 21.50 22.93 -30.83
C GLU A 3 20.48 23.76 -30.03
N GLN A 4 19.81 24.72 -30.67
CA GLN A 4 18.77 25.52 -30.02
C GLN A 4 17.52 24.69 -29.71
N LYS A 5 17.12 23.78 -30.61
CA LYS A 5 16.00 22.87 -30.39
C LYS A 5 16.31 21.86 -29.25
N GLU A 6 17.52 21.33 -29.22
CA GLU A 6 17.95 20.43 -28.14
C GLU A 6 17.97 21.14 -26.78
N ALA A 7 18.47 22.38 -26.72
CA ALA A 7 18.49 23.17 -25.49
C ALA A 7 17.07 23.48 -24.98
N GLU A 8 16.15 23.83 -25.89
CA GLU A 8 14.73 24.03 -25.57
C GLU A 8 14.08 22.75 -25.05
N THR A 9 14.29 21.63 -25.71
CA THR A 9 13.77 20.33 -25.29
C THR A 9 14.27 19.93 -23.90
N ARG A 10 15.56 20.11 -23.60
CA ARG A 10 16.14 19.86 -22.28
C ARG A 10 15.52 20.75 -21.21
N LYS A 11 15.31 22.03 -21.52
CA LYS A 11 14.67 22.99 -20.59
C LYS A 11 13.23 22.60 -20.28
N ILE A 12 12.43 22.25 -21.29
CA ILE A 12 11.05 21.79 -21.12
C ILE A 12 11.01 20.50 -20.28
N THR A 13 11.87 19.55 -20.59
CA THR A 13 11.98 18.27 -19.84
C THR A 13 12.32 18.52 -18.37
N TYR A 14 13.26 19.42 -18.11
CA TYR A 14 13.65 19.79 -16.74
C TYR A 14 12.50 20.49 -15.99
N GLN A 15 11.81 21.43 -16.63
CA GLN A 15 10.64 22.09 -16.04
C GLN A 15 9.51 21.09 -15.71
N ASN A 16 9.21 20.18 -16.62
CA ASN A 16 8.22 19.13 -16.41
C ASN A 16 8.59 18.22 -15.23
N LYS A 17 9.88 17.90 -15.07
CA LYS A 17 10.37 17.12 -13.94
C LYS A 17 10.18 17.83 -12.60
N ILE A 18 10.47 19.15 -12.56
CA ILE A 18 10.23 19.97 -11.36
C ILE A 18 8.74 20.02 -11.03
N GLN A 19 7.89 20.26 -12.00
CA GLN A 19 6.44 20.34 -11.78
C GLN A 19 5.87 19.02 -11.25
N LYS A 20 6.30 17.88 -11.81
CA LYS A 20 5.90 16.56 -11.32
C LYS A 20 6.35 16.32 -9.88
N ALA A 21 7.58 16.70 -9.53
CA ALA A 21 8.08 16.57 -8.17
C ALA A 21 7.30 17.45 -7.17
N GLN A 22 7.00 18.69 -7.56
CA GLN A 22 6.20 19.61 -6.73
C GLN A 22 4.77 19.10 -6.55
N PHE A 23 4.14 18.60 -7.61
CA PHE A 23 2.83 17.97 -7.55
C PHE A 23 2.83 16.77 -6.61
N PHE A 24 3.78 15.86 -6.76
CA PHE A 24 3.93 14.70 -5.88
C PHE A 24 4.05 15.10 -4.40
N GLN A 25 4.92 16.06 -4.08
CA GLN A 25 5.09 16.54 -2.71
C GLN A 25 3.80 17.17 -2.16
N SER A 26 3.10 17.96 -2.97
CA SER A 26 1.83 18.56 -2.57
C SER A 26 0.75 17.52 -2.28
N GLU A 27 0.62 16.49 -3.12
CA GLU A 27 -0.37 15.42 -2.90
C GLU A 27 0.00 14.55 -1.70
N LEU A 28 1.29 14.26 -1.51
CA LEU A 28 1.76 13.50 -0.35
C LEU A 28 1.48 14.24 0.97
N GLU A 29 1.67 15.56 1.00
CA GLU A 29 1.34 16.38 2.17
C GLU A 29 -0.17 16.39 2.47
N LYS A 30 -1.03 16.43 1.45
CA LYS A 30 -2.48 16.29 1.63
C LYS A 30 -2.83 14.94 2.25
N LEU A 31 -2.25 13.86 1.74
CA LEU A 31 -2.46 12.51 2.29
C LEU A 31 -1.99 12.41 3.74
N LYS A 32 -0.87 13.03 4.09
CA LYS A 32 -0.38 13.11 5.47
C LYS A 32 -1.37 13.83 6.39
N ILE A 33 -1.91 14.97 5.95
CA ILE A 33 -2.95 15.72 6.67
C ILE A 33 -4.20 14.85 6.85
N ASP A 34 -4.67 14.19 5.81
CA ASP A 34 -5.84 13.33 5.86
C ASP A 34 -5.63 12.13 6.81
N PHE A 35 -4.48 11.50 6.77
CA PHE A 35 -4.15 10.41 7.68
C PHE A 35 -4.14 10.85 9.15
N ASN A 36 -3.54 12.00 9.44
CA ASN A 36 -3.52 12.57 10.79
C ASN A 36 -4.95 12.94 11.26
N ARG A 37 -5.78 13.48 10.36
CA ARG A 37 -7.20 13.77 10.65
C ARG A 37 -7.96 12.49 10.99
N MET A 38 -7.80 11.42 10.24
CA MET A 38 -8.42 10.13 10.50
C MET A 38 -7.95 9.54 11.84
N SER A 39 -6.67 9.68 12.17
CA SER A 39 -6.09 9.18 13.42
C SER A 39 -6.64 9.90 14.65
N ALA A 40 -6.96 11.19 14.54
CA ALA A 40 -7.54 12.01 15.60
C ALA A 40 -9.07 11.94 15.65
N SER A 41 -9.74 11.27 14.69
CA SER A 41 -11.18 11.27 14.54
C SER A 41 -11.86 10.29 15.50
N SER A 42 -13.00 10.71 16.08
CA SER A 42 -13.94 9.86 16.81
C SER A 42 -15.01 9.22 15.93
N ALA A 43 -14.78 9.13 14.63
CA ALA A 43 -15.72 8.53 13.68
C ALA A 43 -16.03 7.06 14.01
N SER A 44 -17.22 6.60 13.61
CA SER A 44 -17.60 5.20 13.76
C SER A 44 -16.59 4.27 13.04
N PRO A 45 -16.40 3.02 13.50
CA PRO A 45 -15.49 2.07 12.86
C PRO A 45 -15.76 1.89 11.36
N GLN A 46 -17.04 1.83 10.95
CA GLN A 46 -17.42 1.68 9.54
C GLN A 46 -17.00 2.89 8.71
N LYS A 47 -17.24 4.11 9.20
CA LYS A 47 -16.83 5.34 8.51
C LYS A 47 -15.32 5.41 8.38
N ARG A 48 -14.60 5.13 9.46
CA ARG A 48 -13.13 5.13 9.46
C ARG A 48 -12.55 4.08 8.51
N GLY A 49 -13.13 2.88 8.47
CA GLY A 49 -12.74 1.85 7.51
C GLY A 49 -12.90 2.31 6.07
N TYR A 50 -14.04 2.89 5.72
CA TYR A 50 -14.29 3.43 4.38
C TYR A 50 -13.32 4.59 4.03
N GLU A 51 -13.11 5.54 4.93
CA GLU A 51 -12.15 6.64 4.72
C GLU A 51 -10.72 6.10 4.53
N PHE A 52 -10.35 5.05 5.24
CA PHE A 52 -9.05 4.40 5.10
C PHE A 52 -8.87 3.71 3.75
N GLU A 53 -9.87 3.00 3.25
CA GLU A 53 -9.85 2.42 1.90
C GLU A 53 -9.66 3.51 0.82
N GLN A 54 -10.35 4.66 0.96
CA GLN A 54 -10.20 5.80 0.03
C GLN A 54 -8.80 6.43 0.12
N PHE A 55 -8.27 6.57 1.33
CA PHE A 55 -6.92 7.04 1.56
C PHE A 55 -5.88 6.13 0.89
N LEU A 56 -5.99 4.81 1.08
CA LEU A 56 -5.09 3.83 0.46
C LEU A 56 -5.17 3.89 -1.06
N ASN A 57 -6.38 3.99 -1.63
CA ASN A 57 -6.55 4.14 -3.07
C ASN A 57 -5.82 5.39 -3.60
N SER A 58 -5.95 6.53 -2.92
CA SER A 58 -5.26 7.77 -3.27
C SER A 58 -3.74 7.65 -3.13
N LEU A 59 -3.27 7.00 -2.05
CA LEU A 59 -1.85 6.75 -1.82
C LEU A 59 -1.25 5.88 -2.92
N PHE A 60 -1.91 4.77 -3.26
CA PHE A 60 -1.43 3.84 -4.29
C PHE A 60 -1.42 4.49 -5.69
N ASN A 61 -2.43 5.31 -6.00
CA ASN A 61 -2.45 6.11 -7.24
C ASN A 61 -1.30 7.10 -7.31
N LEU A 62 -0.99 7.79 -6.20
CA LEU A 62 0.12 8.76 -6.16
C LEU A 62 1.46 8.11 -6.50
N PHE A 63 1.64 6.84 -6.16
CA PHE A 63 2.82 6.05 -6.49
C PHE A 63 2.70 5.26 -7.81
N ASP A 64 1.76 5.63 -8.69
CA ASP A 64 1.54 5.00 -10.01
C ASP A 64 1.32 3.48 -9.93
N LEU A 65 0.61 3.00 -8.93
CA LEU A 65 0.23 1.58 -8.80
C LEU A 65 -1.11 1.26 -9.45
N ASP A 66 -1.85 2.28 -9.90
CA ASP A 66 -3.16 2.16 -10.56
C ASP A 66 -4.11 1.15 -9.85
N PRO A 67 -4.44 1.39 -8.57
CA PRO A 67 -5.20 0.43 -7.79
C PRO A 67 -6.64 0.36 -8.28
N LYS A 68 -7.17 -0.85 -8.33
CA LYS A 68 -8.60 -1.08 -8.43
C LYS A 68 -9.24 -0.88 -7.07
N CYS A 69 -10.25 -0.01 -7.00
CA CYS A 69 -11.05 0.18 -5.79
C CYS A 69 -11.77 -1.11 -5.37
N SER A 70 -12.32 -1.11 -4.16
CA SER A 70 -13.13 -2.18 -3.60
C SER A 70 -14.18 -2.72 -4.60
N TYR A 71 -14.26 -4.04 -4.73
CA TYR A 71 -15.13 -4.75 -5.67
C TYR A 71 -15.56 -6.10 -5.11
N LYS A 72 -16.56 -6.73 -5.76
CA LYS A 72 -17.04 -8.06 -5.39
C LYS A 72 -16.74 -9.07 -6.51
N ILE A 73 -16.24 -10.24 -6.13
CA ILE A 73 -16.10 -11.40 -7.00
C ILE A 73 -16.73 -12.60 -6.30
N SER A 74 -17.66 -13.30 -6.97
CA SER A 74 -18.28 -14.54 -6.45
C SER A 74 -18.83 -14.40 -5.04
N GLY A 75 -19.37 -13.20 -4.69
CA GLY A 75 -19.92 -12.92 -3.37
C GLY A 75 -18.90 -12.44 -2.32
N GLU A 76 -17.60 -12.51 -2.60
CA GLU A 76 -16.55 -11.99 -1.72
C GLU A 76 -16.26 -10.52 -2.01
N GLN A 77 -16.15 -9.74 -0.96
CA GLN A 77 -15.67 -8.36 -1.04
C GLN A 77 -14.13 -8.35 -0.98
N ILE A 78 -13.53 -7.64 -1.93
CA ILE A 78 -12.10 -7.35 -2.00
C ILE A 78 -11.92 -5.84 -1.81
N ASP A 79 -11.11 -5.41 -0.85
CA ASP A 79 -10.95 -4.00 -0.52
C ASP A 79 -10.14 -3.23 -1.58
N GLY A 80 -9.32 -3.93 -2.36
CA GLY A 80 -8.61 -3.39 -3.50
C GLY A 80 -7.71 -4.41 -4.19
N ALA A 81 -7.17 -4.04 -5.34
CA ALA A 81 -6.18 -4.84 -6.06
C ALA A 81 -5.26 -3.93 -6.89
N PHE A 82 -4.04 -4.37 -7.15
CA PHE A 82 -3.10 -3.69 -8.04
C PHE A 82 -2.08 -4.68 -8.61
N THR A 83 -1.37 -4.27 -9.66
CA THR A 83 -0.25 -5.04 -10.23
C THR A 83 1.05 -4.26 -10.04
N HIS A 84 2.08 -4.91 -9.52
CA HIS A 84 3.39 -4.35 -9.37
C HIS A 84 4.47 -5.40 -9.60
N ASP A 85 5.48 -5.07 -10.41
CA ASP A 85 6.61 -5.93 -10.71
C ASP A 85 6.17 -7.34 -11.17
N ASN A 86 5.24 -7.37 -12.14
CA ASN A 86 4.63 -8.58 -12.71
C ASN A 86 3.93 -9.50 -11.69
N GLN A 87 3.52 -8.96 -10.54
CA GLN A 87 2.74 -9.67 -9.53
C GLN A 87 1.41 -8.97 -9.32
N ASP A 88 0.34 -9.74 -9.25
CA ASP A 88 -0.99 -9.24 -8.90
C ASP A 88 -1.18 -9.33 -7.38
N TYR A 89 -1.70 -8.27 -6.80
CA TYR A 89 -1.95 -8.17 -5.37
C TYR A 89 -3.43 -7.94 -5.09
N LEU A 90 -3.97 -8.69 -4.13
CA LEU A 90 -5.21 -8.32 -3.45
C LEU A 90 -4.88 -7.50 -2.22
N ILE A 91 -5.72 -6.52 -1.89
CA ILE A 91 -5.60 -5.71 -0.69
C ILE A 91 -6.73 -6.09 0.28
N GLU A 92 -6.37 -6.27 1.54
CA GLU A 92 -7.28 -6.26 2.69
C GLU A 92 -6.81 -5.14 3.61
N ALA A 93 -7.72 -4.22 3.98
CA ALA A 93 -7.42 -3.03 4.77
C ALA A 93 -8.26 -3.00 6.04
N LYS A 94 -7.63 -2.85 7.19
CA LYS A 94 -8.32 -2.79 8.49
C LYS A 94 -7.80 -1.64 9.36
N TRP A 95 -8.76 -0.88 9.90
CA TRP A 95 -8.48 0.10 10.94
C TRP A 95 -9.33 -0.21 12.17
N GLU A 96 -8.93 -1.23 12.88
CA GLU A 96 -9.60 -1.72 14.08
C GLU A 96 -8.97 -1.14 15.36
N ALA A 97 -9.61 -1.34 16.52
CA ALA A 97 -9.05 -0.91 17.79
C ALA A 97 -7.94 -1.85 18.32
N LYS A 98 -7.90 -3.08 17.83
CA LYS A 98 -6.97 -4.13 18.29
C LYS A 98 -6.17 -4.69 17.12
N ALA A 99 -4.98 -5.21 17.43
CA ALA A 99 -4.15 -5.95 16.48
C ALA A 99 -4.93 -7.11 15.82
N MET A 100 -4.69 -7.33 14.54
CA MET A 100 -5.34 -8.38 13.76
C MET A 100 -4.93 -9.76 14.26
N PRO A 101 -5.91 -10.63 14.57
CA PRO A 101 -5.64 -12.00 14.99
C PRO A 101 -5.30 -12.88 13.79
N LYS A 102 -4.71 -14.05 14.07
CA LYS A 102 -4.39 -15.07 13.06
C LYS A 102 -5.60 -15.53 12.25
N SER A 103 -6.79 -15.55 12.84
CA SER A 103 -8.04 -15.90 12.14
C SER A 103 -8.35 -14.94 10.99
N ALA A 104 -8.10 -13.64 11.15
CA ALA A 104 -8.26 -12.64 10.08
C ALA A 104 -7.27 -12.88 8.94
N LEU A 105 -6.01 -13.23 9.28
CA LEU A 105 -5.00 -13.59 8.29
C LEU A 105 -5.38 -14.83 7.50
N HIS A 106 -5.91 -15.87 8.18
CA HIS A 106 -6.39 -17.10 7.53
C HIS A 106 -7.57 -16.82 6.58
N ALA A 107 -8.53 -15.99 7.00
CA ALA A 107 -9.66 -15.62 6.15
C ALA A 107 -9.18 -14.93 4.86
N PHE A 108 -8.27 -13.96 4.98
CA PHE A 108 -7.69 -13.29 3.82
C PHE A 108 -6.83 -14.24 2.96
N SER A 109 -6.08 -15.14 3.59
CA SER A 109 -5.31 -16.18 2.88
C SER A 109 -6.21 -17.06 2.01
N GLY A 110 -7.42 -17.38 2.47
CA GLY A 110 -8.44 -18.08 1.67
C GLY A 110 -8.76 -17.31 0.38
N LYS A 111 -9.10 -16.03 0.51
CA LYS A 111 -9.40 -15.17 -0.65
C LYS A 111 -8.26 -15.13 -1.67
N VAL A 112 -7.00 -15.05 -1.21
CA VAL A 112 -5.81 -15.04 -2.09
C VAL A 112 -5.63 -16.39 -2.79
N LYS A 113 -5.79 -17.51 -2.07
CA LYS A 113 -5.65 -18.88 -2.62
C LYS A 113 -6.68 -19.22 -3.68
N ASP A 114 -7.86 -18.60 -3.61
CA ASP A 114 -8.93 -18.77 -4.62
C ASP A 114 -8.66 -18.04 -5.94
N LYS A 115 -7.54 -17.33 -6.04
CA LYS A 115 -7.10 -16.64 -7.25
C LYS A 115 -6.01 -17.45 -7.98
N LEU A 116 -5.41 -16.84 -9.00
CA LEU A 116 -4.27 -17.47 -9.69
C LEU A 116 -3.11 -17.70 -8.70
N THR A 117 -2.36 -18.77 -8.90
CA THR A 117 -1.27 -19.20 -8.01
C THR A 117 -0.18 -18.15 -7.79
N THR A 118 -0.03 -17.23 -8.74
CA THR A 118 0.91 -16.10 -8.68
C THR A 118 0.37 -14.89 -7.93
N THR A 119 -0.91 -14.90 -7.52
CA THR A 119 -1.53 -13.77 -6.79
C THR A 119 -0.98 -13.70 -5.36
N LEU A 120 -0.60 -12.50 -4.95
CA LEU A 120 -0.15 -12.19 -3.60
C LEU A 120 -1.24 -11.42 -2.85
N GLY A 121 -1.19 -11.48 -1.51
CA GLY A 121 -2.01 -10.67 -0.63
C GLY A 121 -1.17 -9.58 0.03
N LEU A 122 -1.72 -8.37 0.10
CA LEU A 122 -1.22 -7.29 0.93
C LEU A 122 -2.26 -6.98 1.99
N PHE A 123 -2.00 -7.38 3.25
CA PHE A 123 -2.86 -7.08 4.37
C PHE A 123 -2.33 -5.87 5.12
N ILE A 124 -3.12 -4.81 5.19
CA ILE A 124 -2.77 -3.53 5.83
C ILE A 124 -3.61 -3.37 7.09
N SER A 125 -2.97 -3.27 8.26
CA SER A 125 -3.65 -3.01 9.53
C SER A 125 -2.97 -1.91 10.33
N ILE A 126 -3.72 -0.83 10.61
CA ILE A 126 -3.18 0.29 11.39
C ILE A 126 -2.89 -0.11 12.84
N SER A 127 -3.67 -1.01 13.41
CA SER A 127 -3.45 -1.52 14.78
C SER A 127 -2.42 -2.65 14.84
N GLY A 128 -1.79 -2.96 13.71
CA GLY A 128 -0.80 -4.03 13.61
C GLY A 128 -1.40 -5.43 13.64
N PHE A 129 -0.57 -6.40 13.94
CA PHE A 129 -0.87 -7.82 13.90
C PHE A 129 -0.42 -8.51 15.20
N ALA A 130 -1.12 -9.54 15.63
CA ALA A 130 -0.68 -10.37 16.75
C ALA A 130 0.64 -11.09 16.39
N ASP A 131 1.47 -11.38 17.39
CA ASP A 131 2.80 -11.99 17.20
C ASP A 131 2.75 -13.30 16.40
N GLU A 132 1.68 -14.06 16.53
CA GLU A 132 1.43 -15.30 15.81
C GLU A 132 1.22 -15.11 14.29
N CYS A 133 0.99 -13.87 13.83
CA CYS A 133 0.83 -13.54 12.42
C CYS A 133 2.15 -13.25 11.70
N ILE A 134 3.24 -13.04 12.42
CA ILE A 134 4.51 -12.50 11.86
C ILE A 134 5.16 -13.49 10.88
N ARG A 135 4.97 -14.79 11.11
CA ARG A 135 5.58 -15.85 10.28
C ARG A 135 4.60 -16.39 9.26
N ARG A 136 5.12 -16.63 8.05
CA ARG A 136 4.39 -17.25 6.95
C ARG A 136 3.95 -18.67 7.32
N GLU A 137 2.65 -18.95 7.19
CA GLU A 137 2.09 -20.28 7.25
C GLU A 137 1.34 -20.57 5.95
N ASN A 138 2.03 -21.13 4.96
CA ASN A 138 1.44 -21.53 3.67
C ASN A 138 0.54 -20.46 3.00
N SER A 139 0.87 -19.19 3.18
CA SER A 139 0.16 -18.06 2.59
C SER A 139 1.07 -17.21 1.74
N ASN A 140 0.52 -16.66 0.66
CA ASN A 140 1.21 -15.70 -0.22
C ASN A 140 0.85 -14.27 0.19
N ILE A 141 1.03 -13.94 1.48
CA ILE A 141 0.65 -12.64 2.06
C ILE A 141 1.89 -11.94 2.59
N ILE A 142 1.93 -10.62 2.42
CA ILE A 142 2.82 -9.71 3.13
C ILE A 142 1.98 -8.74 3.96
N LEU A 143 2.53 -8.26 5.06
CA LEU A 143 1.85 -7.40 6.01
C LEU A 143 2.42 -6.00 6.00
N MET A 144 1.53 -5.01 6.10
CA MET A 144 1.86 -3.60 6.35
C MET A 144 1.09 -3.10 7.56
N ASP A 145 1.71 -2.24 8.35
CA ASP A 145 1.09 -1.63 9.52
C ASP A 145 1.22 -0.10 9.54
N TYR A 146 0.87 0.51 10.67
CA TYR A 146 0.98 1.95 10.88
C TYR A 146 2.38 2.49 10.57
N GLN A 147 3.44 1.79 10.99
CA GLN A 147 4.82 2.23 10.78
C GLN A 147 5.16 2.32 9.30
N ASP A 148 4.72 1.36 8.51
CA ASP A 148 4.92 1.35 7.06
C ASP A 148 4.23 2.54 6.38
N ILE A 149 2.97 2.80 6.77
CA ILE A 149 2.21 3.95 6.23
C ILE A 149 2.91 5.27 6.57
N ILE A 150 3.35 5.46 7.83
CA ILE A 150 4.10 6.65 8.24
C ILE A 150 5.38 6.82 7.43
N MET A 151 6.15 5.75 7.23
CA MET A 151 7.40 5.82 6.45
C MET A 151 7.15 6.29 5.00
N VAL A 152 6.04 5.86 4.40
CA VAL A 152 5.67 6.24 3.04
C VAL A 152 5.18 7.69 2.98
N ILE A 153 4.23 8.10 3.83
CA ILE A 153 3.67 9.46 3.80
C ILE A 153 4.65 10.54 4.27
N GLU A 154 5.67 10.16 5.04
CA GLU A 154 6.79 11.04 5.39
C GLU A 154 7.91 11.03 4.32
N ASN A 155 7.69 10.35 3.20
CA ASN A 155 8.63 10.24 2.08
C ASN A 155 10.01 9.67 2.50
N ARG A 156 10.03 8.77 3.49
CA ARG A 156 11.25 8.07 3.93
C ARG A 156 11.55 6.88 3.04
N ILE A 157 10.52 6.28 2.46
CA ILE A 157 10.63 5.17 1.51
C ILE A 157 9.56 5.29 0.44
N ASP A 158 9.90 4.96 -0.80
CA ASP A 158 8.95 4.80 -1.89
C ASP A 158 8.06 3.57 -1.66
N LEU A 159 6.73 3.69 -1.90
CA LEU A 159 5.78 2.61 -1.65
C LEU A 159 6.08 1.35 -2.48
N LYS A 160 6.47 1.51 -3.74
CA LYS A 160 6.84 0.37 -4.61
C LYS A 160 8.07 -0.34 -4.07
N GLN A 161 9.07 0.44 -3.62
CA GLN A 161 10.28 -0.09 -2.99
C GLN A 161 9.97 -0.82 -1.69
N LEU A 162 9.09 -0.29 -0.86
CA LEU A 162 8.65 -0.93 0.39
C LEU A 162 8.00 -2.29 0.11
N ILE A 163 7.04 -2.35 -0.83
CA ILE A 163 6.36 -3.60 -1.21
C ILE A 163 7.38 -4.62 -1.74
N TYR A 164 8.31 -4.20 -2.58
CA TYR A 164 9.38 -5.05 -3.10
C TYR A 164 10.23 -5.65 -1.99
N LEU A 165 10.73 -4.82 -1.05
CA LEU A 165 11.57 -5.27 0.06
C LEU A 165 10.84 -6.22 1.01
N LYS A 166 9.57 -5.95 1.32
CA LYS A 166 8.74 -6.84 2.14
C LYS A 166 8.55 -8.20 1.47
N ARG A 167 8.22 -8.21 0.18
CA ARG A 167 8.09 -9.46 -0.60
C ARG A 167 9.39 -10.25 -0.62
N GLN A 168 10.51 -9.60 -0.91
CA GLN A 168 11.83 -10.23 -0.94
C GLN A 168 12.17 -10.83 0.43
N HIS A 169 11.99 -10.07 1.52
CA HIS A 169 12.27 -10.54 2.87
C HIS A 169 11.39 -11.73 3.26
N ALA A 170 10.08 -11.66 2.98
CA ALA A 170 9.14 -12.74 3.25
C ALA A 170 9.50 -14.03 2.49
N SER A 171 9.94 -13.90 1.24
CA SER A 171 10.38 -15.05 0.42
C SER A 171 11.66 -15.69 0.95
N GLN A 172 12.59 -14.90 1.47
CA GLN A 172 13.90 -15.38 1.93
C GLN A 172 13.88 -15.92 3.37
N THR A 173 13.02 -15.36 4.24
CA THR A 173 13.07 -15.63 5.68
C THR A 173 11.79 -16.27 6.24
N GLY A 174 10.68 -16.20 5.51
CA GLY A 174 9.36 -16.59 6.00
C GLY A 174 8.74 -15.57 6.97
N ILE A 175 9.38 -14.42 7.24
CA ILE A 175 8.85 -13.32 8.06
C ILE A 175 8.07 -12.37 7.16
N ILE A 176 6.76 -12.27 7.38
CA ILE A 176 5.85 -11.51 6.52
C ILE A 176 5.54 -10.09 7.04
N LEU A 177 5.78 -9.81 8.31
CA LEU A 177 5.83 -8.45 8.85
C LEU A 177 7.30 -8.03 9.00
N TYR A 178 7.74 -7.14 8.17
CA TYR A 178 9.13 -6.67 8.11
C TYR A 178 9.16 -5.17 7.86
N HIS A 179 9.93 -4.44 8.66
CA HIS A 179 10.18 -3.01 8.49
C HIS A 179 11.62 -2.83 8.01
N PRO A 180 11.84 -2.44 6.74
CA PRO A 180 13.20 -2.16 6.27
C PRO A 180 13.80 -0.99 7.05
N ALA A 181 15.10 -1.08 7.32
CA ALA A 181 15.85 0.06 7.87
C ALA A 181 15.92 1.18 6.81
N CYS A 182 15.58 2.39 7.20
CA CYS A 182 15.69 3.61 6.40
C CYS A 182 16.99 4.33 6.68
#